data_6d7196557ca9f86e145ca10a7ba8e372
#
_entry.id   6d7196557ca9f86e145ca10a7ba8e372
#
_cell.length_a   1.000
_cell.length_b   1.000
_cell.length_c   1.000
_cell.angle_alpha   90.00
_cell.angle_beta   90.00
_cell.angle_gamma   90.00
#
_symmetry.space_group_name_H-M   'P 1'
#
loop_
_entity.id
_entity.type
_entity.pdbx_description
1 polymer ?
#
loop_
_entity_poly.entity_id
_entity_poly.type
_entity_poly.pdbx_seq_one_letter_code
_entity_poly.pdbx_strand_id
1 'polypeptide(L)'
;ATFDGKIYGIPPAASWLGGNGYVTTQDLLDKYGFKAEDIKSMDDLEEYMLAIAAGDNEGLFAFNPQNSYPLDSDLLGYHTFGMDAGNITWMLYNYDYDKLGTDEAFDPDKLEWFAGTQNYRDFVLKMAKWNKAGIFPANVMANGTMLNDNFAEGKSAVMGSDPYGASTLRETMKERGKEVVYLDCSFDDKSVSMRGGYYGYITCFPVSSKKMERSAVVLDCMKYDEEVHMLLLGGIEGEHYILDKETNTRELGPRAEAYPWGSWLYWIQNNDDPSAKIDEDLQKYQDKYLAAEVSMDNFPVSGFSYNGTQYEAELANLNALFNEYRFSFCFGIYQDKTEAKLDEFIQKCKAAGIDDIIADYKKQVKEYVESRK
;
A
#
# COMPACT_ATOMS: atom_id res chain seq x y z
N ALA A 1 16.99 -8.35 -10.11
CA ALA A 1 17.61 -9.52 -9.50
C ALA A 1 18.99 -9.86 -10.08
N THR A 2 19.43 -9.14 -11.13
CA THR A 2 20.76 -9.29 -11.77
C THR A 2 21.58 -8.04 -11.53
N PHE A 3 22.79 -8.18 -10.95
CA PHE A 3 23.76 -7.11 -10.74
C PHE A 3 25.10 -7.54 -11.33
N ASP A 4 25.76 -6.68 -12.12
CA ASP A 4 27.04 -6.97 -12.79
C ASP A 4 27.05 -8.30 -13.55
N GLY A 5 25.93 -8.64 -14.21
CA GLY A 5 25.77 -9.88 -14.97
C GLY A 5 25.59 -11.15 -14.14
N LYS A 6 25.44 -11.04 -12.82
CA LYS A 6 25.20 -12.16 -11.90
C LYS A 6 23.79 -12.11 -11.32
N ILE A 7 23.16 -13.28 -11.24
CA ILE A 7 21.81 -13.43 -10.66
C ILE A 7 21.95 -13.58 -9.14
N TYR A 8 21.32 -12.68 -8.40
CA TYR A 8 21.30 -12.66 -6.93
C TYR A 8 19.95 -13.06 -6.34
N GLY A 9 18.90 -13.11 -7.15
CA GLY A 9 17.59 -13.49 -6.67
C GLY A 9 16.67 -13.93 -7.80
N ILE A 10 15.64 -14.68 -7.42
CA ILE A 10 14.60 -15.21 -8.30
C ILE A 10 13.32 -14.44 -8.01
N PRO A 11 12.79 -13.66 -8.97
CA PRO A 11 11.55 -12.92 -8.79
C PRO A 11 10.33 -13.85 -8.87
N PRO A 12 9.15 -13.42 -8.38
CA PRO A 12 7.89 -14.10 -8.68
C PRO A 12 7.57 -14.02 -10.18
N ALA A 13 6.72 -14.90 -10.67
CA ALA A 13 6.21 -14.86 -12.04
C ALA A 13 4.90 -14.04 -12.17
N ALA A 14 4.31 -13.63 -11.04
CA ALA A 14 3.15 -12.75 -10.98
C ALA A 14 3.53 -11.35 -10.53
N SER A 15 2.84 -10.36 -11.06
CA SER A 15 2.90 -8.98 -10.60
C SER A 15 1.56 -8.59 -9.97
N TRP A 16 1.63 -7.82 -8.89
CA TRP A 16 0.42 -7.35 -8.21
C TRP A 16 0.03 -5.95 -8.69
N LEU A 17 -1.25 -5.78 -9.00
CA LEU A 17 -1.85 -4.48 -9.27
C LEU A 17 -2.75 -4.12 -8.10
N GLY A 18 -2.41 -3.06 -7.39
CA GLY A 18 -3.20 -2.53 -6.29
C GLY A 18 -4.08 -1.38 -6.74
N GLY A 19 -5.30 -1.38 -6.27
CA GLY A 19 -6.15 -0.21 -6.22
C GLY A 19 -6.88 -0.28 -4.89
N ASN A 20 -6.82 0.79 -4.11
CA ASN A 20 -7.41 0.83 -2.78
C ASN A 20 -8.55 1.83 -2.76
N GLY A 21 -9.62 1.44 -2.11
CA GLY A 21 -10.68 2.30 -1.63
C GLY A 21 -10.86 2.10 -0.13
N TYR A 22 -12.06 2.31 0.32
CA TYR A 22 -12.41 2.13 1.73
C TYR A 22 -13.69 1.31 1.86
N VAL A 23 -13.88 0.73 3.02
CA VAL A 23 -15.13 0.04 3.38
C VAL A 23 -15.72 0.63 4.66
N THR A 24 -17.04 0.61 4.72
CA THR A 24 -17.85 0.92 5.89
C THR A 24 -19.05 -0.02 5.92
N THR A 25 -20.00 0.18 6.83
CA THR A 25 -21.24 -0.59 6.85
C THR A 25 -22.45 0.29 6.58
N GLN A 26 -23.51 -0.28 5.95
CA GLN A 26 -24.69 0.46 5.56
C GLN A 26 -25.40 1.10 6.76
N ASP A 27 -25.47 0.40 7.87
CA ASP A 27 -26.08 0.92 9.10
C ASP A 27 -25.36 2.15 9.67
N LEU A 28 -24.04 2.28 9.47
CA LEU A 28 -23.30 3.47 9.86
C LEU A 28 -23.55 4.63 8.88
N LEU A 29 -23.62 4.38 7.58
CA LEU A 29 -24.03 5.39 6.62
C LEU A 29 -25.40 5.94 6.95
N ASP A 30 -26.37 5.07 7.20
CA ASP A 30 -27.76 5.45 7.57
C ASP A 30 -27.79 6.23 8.89
N LYS A 31 -27.06 5.76 9.91
CA LYS A 31 -26.98 6.39 11.25
C LYS A 31 -26.51 7.83 11.19
N TYR A 32 -25.50 8.10 10.35
CA TYR A 32 -24.90 9.43 10.23
C TYR A 32 -25.43 10.25 9.04
N GLY A 33 -26.38 9.72 8.27
CA GLY A 33 -27.08 10.44 7.19
C GLY A 33 -26.27 10.62 5.92
N PHE A 34 -25.34 9.69 5.66
CA PHE A 34 -24.52 9.66 4.43
C PHE A 34 -25.01 8.59 3.45
N LYS A 35 -24.67 8.77 2.17
CA LYS A 35 -24.86 7.76 1.15
C LYS A 35 -23.51 7.45 0.49
N ALA A 36 -23.31 6.18 0.17
CA ALA A 36 -22.05 5.74 -0.46
C ALA A 36 -21.75 6.48 -1.76
N GLU A 37 -22.78 6.74 -2.58
CA GLU A 37 -22.69 7.43 -3.86
C GLU A 37 -22.26 8.92 -3.74
N ASP A 38 -22.36 9.51 -2.57
CA ASP A 38 -21.97 10.90 -2.30
C ASP A 38 -20.53 11.00 -1.79
N ILE A 39 -19.92 9.89 -1.35
CA ILE A 39 -18.52 9.83 -0.87
C ILE A 39 -17.61 9.48 -2.06
N LYS A 40 -17.11 10.50 -2.77
CA LYS A 40 -16.33 10.35 -4.03
C LYS A 40 -14.91 10.86 -3.94
N SER A 41 -14.56 11.49 -2.82
CA SER A 41 -13.24 12.06 -2.59
C SER A 41 -12.79 11.79 -1.15
N MET A 42 -11.50 11.99 -0.90
CA MET A 42 -10.95 11.91 0.47
C MET A 42 -11.51 12.99 1.38
N ASP A 43 -11.96 14.11 0.85
CA ASP A 43 -12.60 15.18 1.64
C ASP A 43 -14.03 14.76 2.04
N ASP A 44 -14.79 14.11 1.15
CA ASP A 44 -16.11 13.55 1.51
C ASP A 44 -15.97 12.44 2.56
N LEU A 45 -14.94 11.58 2.44
CA LEU A 45 -14.63 10.56 3.44
C LEU A 45 -14.25 11.20 4.78
N GLU A 46 -13.48 12.29 4.76
CA GLU A 46 -13.15 13.06 5.97
C GLU A 46 -14.42 13.59 6.65
N GLU A 47 -15.36 14.16 5.89
CA GLU A 47 -16.63 14.65 6.44
C GLU A 47 -17.40 13.53 7.13
N TYR A 48 -17.49 12.36 6.50
CA TYR A 48 -18.13 11.18 7.09
C TYR A 48 -17.44 10.74 8.39
N MET A 49 -16.12 10.62 8.38
CA MET A 49 -15.34 10.23 9.56
C MET A 49 -15.46 11.27 10.70
N LEU A 50 -15.52 12.57 10.37
CA LEU A 50 -15.73 13.63 11.35
C LEU A 50 -17.14 13.56 11.98
N ALA A 51 -18.16 13.23 11.19
CA ALA A 51 -19.50 13.04 11.70
C ALA A 51 -19.58 11.86 12.70
N ILE A 52 -18.89 10.76 12.40
CA ILE A 52 -18.77 9.61 13.31
C ILE A 52 -18.05 10.01 14.59
N ALA A 53 -16.90 10.69 14.49
CA ALA A 53 -16.10 11.08 15.64
C ALA A 53 -16.83 12.07 16.58
N ALA A 54 -17.66 12.96 16.01
CA ALA A 54 -18.46 13.92 16.76
C ALA A 54 -19.77 13.36 17.33
N GLY A 55 -20.22 12.20 16.83
CA GLY A 55 -21.49 11.57 17.21
C GLY A 55 -21.39 10.68 18.45
N ASP A 56 -22.54 10.11 18.82
CA ASP A 56 -22.61 9.05 19.84
C ASP A 56 -22.15 7.72 19.19
N ASN A 57 -20.89 7.40 19.37
CA ASN A 57 -20.24 6.29 18.70
C ASN A 57 -19.99 5.06 19.58
N GLU A 58 -20.41 5.08 20.86
CA GLU A 58 -20.33 3.94 21.80
C GLU A 58 -18.93 3.28 21.87
N GLY A 59 -17.87 4.06 21.68
CA GLY A 59 -16.48 3.57 21.65
C GLY A 59 -15.99 3.11 20.27
N LEU A 60 -16.81 3.25 19.23
CA LEU A 60 -16.41 3.12 17.84
C LEU A 60 -15.49 4.29 17.48
N PHE A 61 -14.32 4.03 16.94
CA PHE A 61 -13.50 5.06 16.33
C PHE A 61 -13.74 5.12 14.81
N ALA A 62 -13.62 6.31 14.24
CA ALA A 62 -13.96 6.50 12.83
C ALA A 62 -13.00 5.75 11.90
N PHE A 63 -11.71 5.76 12.21
CA PHE A 63 -10.70 5.09 11.43
C PHE A 63 -9.58 4.51 12.29
N ASN A 64 -9.19 3.25 12.02
CA ASN A 64 -8.07 2.59 12.66
C ASN A 64 -7.01 2.18 11.63
N PRO A 65 -6.00 3.01 11.40
CA PRO A 65 -4.92 2.65 10.50
C PRO A 65 -4.02 1.59 11.13
N GLN A 66 -3.44 0.75 10.31
CA GLN A 66 -2.47 -0.25 10.74
C GLN A 66 -1.15 0.42 11.12
N ASN A 67 -0.55 0.05 12.26
CA ASN A 67 0.71 0.64 12.74
C ASN A 67 1.89 0.47 11.78
N SER A 68 1.87 -0.54 10.91
CA SER A 68 2.94 -0.83 9.96
C SER A 68 2.82 -0.03 8.65
N TYR A 69 1.64 0.50 8.36
CA TYR A 69 1.38 1.30 7.15
C TYR A 69 0.71 2.60 7.55
N PRO A 70 1.49 3.66 7.78
CA PRO A 70 0.90 4.98 7.89
C PRO A 70 0.15 5.29 6.59
N LEU A 71 -0.95 6.01 6.69
CA LEU A 71 -1.83 6.48 5.61
C LEU A 71 -1.12 7.50 4.69
N ASP A 72 0.01 7.15 4.14
CA ASP A 72 0.89 8.13 3.54
C ASP A 72 0.72 8.27 2.03
N SER A 73 0.31 7.21 1.32
CA SER A 73 0.22 7.26 -0.13
C SER A 73 -1.07 7.88 -0.65
N ASP A 74 -2.22 7.46 -0.13
CA ASP A 74 -3.53 7.89 -0.64
C ASP A 74 -3.84 9.36 -0.29
N LEU A 75 -3.23 9.88 0.78
CA LEU A 75 -3.45 11.24 1.27
C LEU A 75 -2.44 12.27 0.75
N LEU A 76 -1.40 11.83 0.04
CA LEU A 76 -0.42 12.74 -0.57
C LEU A 76 -0.92 13.39 -1.87
N GLY A 77 -2.07 12.95 -2.37
CA GLY A 77 -2.71 13.46 -3.57
C GLY A 77 -2.68 12.47 -4.73
N TYR A 78 -3.74 12.45 -5.53
CA TYR A 78 -3.98 11.48 -6.60
C TYR A 78 -2.93 11.45 -7.72
N HIS A 79 -2.15 12.52 -7.88
CA HIS A 79 -1.21 12.66 -8.99
C HIS A 79 0.25 12.70 -8.52
N THR A 80 0.50 12.07 -7.38
CA THR A 80 1.84 12.00 -6.80
C THR A 80 2.40 10.59 -6.91
N PHE A 81 3.59 10.48 -7.47
CA PHE A 81 4.37 9.25 -7.50
C PHE A 81 5.48 9.30 -6.44
N GLY A 82 5.64 8.23 -5.68
CA GLY A 82 6.66 8.13 -4.65
C GLY A 82 7.74 7.11 -5.01
N MET A 83 8.99 7.51 -4.93
CA MET A 83 10.14 6.61 -5.04
C MET A 83 10.72 6.38 -3.64
N ASP A 84 11.06 5.13 -3.32
CA ASP A 84 11.65 4.74 -2.03
C ASP A 84 10.75 5.03 -0.83
N ALA A 85 9.43 4.87 -1.05
CA ALA A 85 8.41 5.15 -0.05
C ALA A 85 8.66 4.39 1.27
N GLY A 86 8.44 5.10 2.39
CA GLY A 86 8.66 4.54 3.73
C GLY A 86 10.09 4.61 4.25
N ASN A 87 11.03 5.19 3.48
CA ASN A 87 12.41 5.47 3.88
C ASN A 87 12.67 6.97 4.00
N ILE A 88 13.76 7.35 4.65
CA ILE A 88 14.16 8.76 4.76
C ILE A 88 14.50 9.38 3.39
N THR A 89 14.90 8.59 2.43
CA THR A 89 15.20 8.98 1.05
C THR A 89 13.96 9.07 0.16
N TRP A 90 12.78 8.97 0.73
CA TRP A 90 11.53 9.02 -0.02
C TRP A 90 11.41 10.31 -0.84
N MET A 91 11.33 10.13 -2.17
CA MET A 91 11.21 11.21 -3.13
C MET A 91 9.81 11.22 -3.73
N LEU A 92 9.21 12.39 -3.84
CA LEU A 92 7.90 12.61 -4.45
C LEU A 92 8.07 13.27 -5.81
N TYR A 93 7.19 12.88 -6.72
CA TYR A 93 7.07 13.44 -8.05
C TYR A 93 5.59 13.66 -8.39
N ASN A 94 5.19 14.89 -8.61
CA ASN A 94 3.85 15.19 -9.11
C ASN A 94 3.85 15.00 -10.63
N TYR A 95 3.15 13.96 -11.11
CA TYR A 95 3.08 13.68 -12.53
C TYR A 95 2.00 14.50 -13.23
N ASP A 96 2.22 14.74 -14.53
CA ASP A 96 1.23 15.31 -15.43
C ASP A 96 0.57 14.16 -16.20
N TYR A 97 -0.69 13.88 -15.92
CA TYR A 97 -1.43 12.77 -16.52
C TYR A 97 -1.41 12.81 -18.05
N ASP A 98 -1.53 14.01 -18.63
CA ASP A 98 -1.58 14.19 -20.08
C ASP A 98 -0.23 13.91 -20.77
N LYS A 99 0.85 13.78 -20.00
CA LYS A 99 2.21 13.48 -20.49
C LYS A 99 2.64 12.03 -20.25
N LEU A 100 1.84 11.25 -19.53
CA LEU A 100 2.19 9.85 -19.25
C LEU A 100 2.37 9.07 -20.55
N GLY A 101 3.43 8.26 -20.60
CA GLY A 101 3.80 7.49 -21.78
C GLY A 101 4.57 8.30 -22.87
N THR A 102 4.93 9.56 -22.60
CA THR A 102 5.80 10.38 -23.46
C THR A 102 7.17 10.58 -22.83
N ASP A 103 8.13 11.09 -23.63
CA ASP A 103 9.47 11.45 -23.13
C ASP A 103 9.43 12.60 -22.09
N GLU A 104 8.31 13.31 -21.98
CA GLU A 104 8.07 14.40 -21.02
C GLU A 104 7.39 13.92 -19.73
N ALA A 105 7.06 12.64 -19.61
CA ALA A 105 6.33 12.10 -18.46
C ALA A 105 7.08 12.26 -17.13
N PHE A 106 8.41 12.30 -17.19
CA PHE A 106 9.26 12.39 -16.01
C PHE A 106 10.44 13.33 -16.20
N ASP A 107 10.60 14.25 -15.28
CA ASP A 107 11.72 15.18 -15.19
C ASP A 107 12.46 14.97 -13.86
N PRO A 108 13.67 14.40 -13.85
CA PRO A 108 14.43 14.16 -12.63
C PRO A 108 14.67 15.40 -11.76
N ASP A 109 14.71 16.59 -12.39
CA ASP A 109 14.96 17.84 -11.66
C ASP A 109 13.74 18.27 -10.81
N LYS A 110 12.54 17.74 -11.11
CA LYS A 110 11.30 17.95 -10.35
C LYS A 110 11.06 16.96 -9.21
N LEU A 111 11.93 15.99 -9.03
CA LEU A 111 11.88 15.15 -7.84
C LEU A 111 12.10 16.00 -6.59
N GLU A 112 11.28 15.81 -5.58
CA GLU A 112 11.37 16.51 -4.31
C GLU A 112 11.44 15.53 -3.14
N TRP A 113 12.27 15.84 -2.16
CA TRP A 113 12.28 15.08 -0.91
C TRP A 113 10.96 15.28 -0.17
N PHE A 114 10.31 14.18 0.24
CA PHE A 114 8.95 14.19 0.78
C PHE A 114 8.71 15.24 1.87
N ALA A 115 9.60 15.32 2.85
CA ALA A 115 9.42 16.21 4.00
C ALA A 115 9.54 17.71 3.66
N GLY A 116 10.16 18.04 2.50
CA GLY A 116 10.22 19.40 1.97
C GLY A 116 9.02 19.83 1.14
N THR A 117 8.11 18.90 0.81
CA THR A 117 6.98 19.18 -0.08
C THR A 117 5.77 19.77 0.64
N GLN A 118 4.96 20.54 -0.10
CA GLN A 118 3.69 21.03 0.41
C GLN A 118 2.72 19.85 0.64
N ASN A 119 2.71 18.85 -0.23
CA ASN A 119 1.89 17.65 -0.09
C ASN A 119 2.07 16.98 1.28
N TYR A 120 3.32 16.79 1.70
CA TYR A 120 3.57 16.17 3.01
C TYR A 120 3.20 17.08 4.18
N ARG A 121 3.41 18.39 4.05
CA ARG A 121 2.99 19.38 5.07
C ARG A 121 1.46 19.35 5.24
N ASP A 122 0.70 19.37 4.15
CA ASP A 122 -0.76 19.30 4.17
C ASP A 122 -1.25 17.98 4.76
N PHE A 123 -0.59 16.87 4.40
CA PHE A 123 -0.86 15.54 4.97
C PHE A 123 -0.70 15.54 6.50
N VAL A 124 0.44 15.95 7.04
CA VAL A 124 0.67 15.90 8.49
C VAL A 124 -0.25 16.84 9.27
N LEU A 125 -0.65 17.97 8.67
CA LEU A 125 -1.64 18.89 9.25
C LEU A 125 -3.05 18.29 9.22
N LYS A 126 -3.43 17.60 8.14
CA LYS A 126 -4.69 16.84 8.05
C LYS A 126 -4.73 15.75 9.14
N MET A 127 -3.66 14.99 9.32
CA MET A 127 -3.57 13.97 10.37
C MET A 127 -3.69 14.58 11.79
N ALA A 128 -3.09 15.73 12.02
CA ALA A 128 -3.23 16.46 13.28
C ALA A 128 -4.70 16.90 13.54
N LYS A 129 -5.38 17.37 12.52
CA LYS A 129 -6.82 17.69 12.57
C LYS A 129 -7.64 16.44 12.90
N TRP A 130 -7.36 15.32 12.25
CA TRP A 130 -8.05 14.04 12.47
C TRP A 130 -7.86 13.52 13.89
N ASN A 131 -6.62 13.55 14.39
CA ASN A 131 -6.34 13.14 15.77
C ASN A 131 -7.10 14.01 16.79
N LYS A 132 -7.05 15.34 16.60
CA LYS A 132 -7.73 16.30 17.48
C LYS A 132 -9.26 16.13 17.47
N ALA A 133 -9.81 15.74 16.32
CA ALA A 133 -11.23 15.45 16.16
C ALA A 133 -11.66 14.08 16.72
N GLY A 134 -10.71 13.20 17.10
CA GLY A 134 -11.03 11.87 17.64
C GLY A 134 -11.32 10.82 16.57
N ILE A 135 -10.87 11.03 15.31
CA ILE A 135 -11.03 10.02 14.24
C ILE A 135 -10.24 8.76 14.58
N PHE A 136 -9.04 8.89 15.12
CA PHE A 136 -8.21 7.76 15.56
C PHE A 136 -8.54 7.32 17.00
N PRO A 137 -8.33 6.02 17.32
CA PRO A 137 -8.42 5.57 18.71
C PRO A 137 -7.36 6.26 19.57
N ALA A 138 -7.68 6.52 20.84
CA ALA A 138 -6.78 7.20 21.77
C ALA A 138 -5.41 6.49 21.96
N ASN A 139 -5.38 5.17 21.73
CA ASN A 139 -4.20 4.33 21.85
C ASN A 139 -3.59 3.94 20.48
N VAL A 140 -3.81 4.75 19.44
CA VAL A 140 -3.38 4.42 18.05
C VAL A 140 -1.91 4.04 17.96
N MET A 141 -1.02 4.66 18.74
CA MET A 141 0.41 4.35 18.75
C MET A 141 0.75 2.97 19.34
N ALA A 142 -0.11 2.42 20.18
CA ALA A 142 0.07 1.14 20.85
C ALA A 142 -0.87 0.06 20.30
N ASN A 143 -1.70 0.40 19.32
CA ASN A 143 -2.70 -0.50 18.76
C ASN A 143 -2.04 -1.52 17.82
N GLY A 144 -1.87 -2.75 18.31
CA GLY A 144 -1.31 -3.86 17.54
C GLY A 144 -2.36 -4.75 16.84
N THR A 145 -3.65 -4.43 16.99
CA THR A 145 -4.73 -5.21 16.37
C THR A 145 -4.79 -4.96 14.88
N MET A 146 -4.97 -6.02 14.12
CA MET A 146 -5.12 -5.94 12.67
C MET A 146 -6.36 -5.12 12.28
N LEU A 147 -6.27 -4.37 11.17
CA LEU A 147 -7.38 -3.57 10.65
C LEU A 147 -8.67 -4.36 10.49
N ASN A 148 -8.56 -5.54 9.88
CA ASN A 148 -9.71 -6.41 9.62
C ASN A 148 -10.40 -6.84 10.91
N ASP A 149 -9.64 -7.18 11.94
CA ASP A 149 -10.19 -7.59 13.23
C ASP A 149 -10.97 -6.44 13.88
N ASN A 150 -10.41 -5.23 13.89
CA ASN A 150 -11.09 -4.06 14.44
C ASN A 150 -12.39 -3.73 13.70
N PHE A 151 -12.38 -3.80 12.38
CA PHE A 151 -13.57 -3.56 11.56
C PHE A 151 -14.60 -4.68 11.79
N ALA A 152 -14.19 -5.92 11.71
CA ALA A 152 -15.06 -7.07 11.93
C ALA A 152 -15.65 -7.11 13.34
N GLU A 153 -14.95 -6.65 14.36
CA GLU A 153 -15.44 -6.54 15.74
C GLU A 153 -16.33 -5.32 15.99
N GLY A 154 -16.51 -4.45 14.98
CA GLY A 154 -17.30 -3.23 15.11
C GLY A 154 -16.63 -2.14 15.95
N LYS A 155 -15.29 -2.15 16.04
CA LYS A 155 -14.50 -1.13 16.74
C LYS A 155 -14.08 0.02 15.82
N SER A 156 -13.98 -0.23 14.50
CA SER A 156 -13.64 0.75 13.47
C SER A 156 -14.80 0.92 12.52
N ALA A 157 -15.13 2.16 12.17
CA ALA A 157 -16.21 2.47 11.23
C ALA A 157 -15.75 2.40 9.77
N VAL A 158 -14.53 2.83 9.51
CA VAL A 158 -13.93 2.87 8.16
C VAL A 158 -12.61 2.13 8.18
N MET A 159 -12.33 1.42 7.11
CA MET A 159 -11.08 0.69 6.88
C MET A 159 -10.69 0.78 5.40
N GLY A 160 -9.38 0.91 5.12
CA GLY A 160 -8.86 0.77 3.76
C GLY A 160 -9.01 -0.67 3.26
N SER A 161 -9.45 -0.86 2.02
CA SER A 161 -9.62 -2.17 1.40
C SER A 161 -9.58 -2.05 -0.12
N ASP A 162 -9.06 -3.07 -0.79
CA ASP A 162 -9.28 -3.26 -2.21
C ASP A 162 -10.65 -3.97 -2.47
N PRO A 163 -11.12 -4.06 -3.72
CA PRO A 163 -12.39 -4.74 -4.03
C PRO A 163 -12.43 -6.20 -3.60
N TYR A 164 -11.29 -6.89 -3.66
CA TYR A 164 -11.20 -8.29 -3.22
C TYR A 164 -11.34 -8.41 -1.70
N GLY A 165 -10.61 -7.59 -0.94
CA GLY A 165 -10.73 -7.53 0.52
C GLY A 165 -12.16 -7.17 0.95
N ALA A 166 -12.83 -6.29 0.22
CA ALA A 166 -14.23 -5.93 0.47
C ALA A 166 -15.19 -7.13 0.27
N SER A 167 -15.00 -7.94 -0.80
CA SER A 167 -15.78 -9.17 -1.01
C SER A 167 -15.60 -10.15 0.15
N THR A 168 -14.36 -10.38 0.57
CA THR A 168 -14.06 -11.27 1.72
C THR A 168 -14.69 -10.76 3.02
N LEU A 169 -14.65 -9.45 3.25
CA LEU A 169 -15.27 -8.84 4.43
C LEU A 169 -16.79 -8.97 4.41
N ARG A 170 -17.44 -8.88 3.24
CA ARG A 170 -18.88 -9.10 3.11
C ARG A 170 -19.30 -10.47 3.60
N GLU A 171 -18.59 -11.52 3.22
CA GLU A 171 -18.86 -12.88 3.70
C GLU A 171 -18.76 -12.96 5.22
N THR A 172 -17.65 -12.46 5.79
CA THR A 172 -17.41 -12.48 7.22
C THR A 172 -18.45 -11.65 8.01
N MET A 173 -18.83 -10.49 7.49
CA MET A 173 -19.74 -9.56 8.15
C MET A 173 -21.22 -9.94 8.01
N LYS A 174 -21.58 -10.71 6.96
CA LYS A 174 -22.92 -11.21 6.75
C LYS A 174 -23.42 -12.08 7.90
N GLU A 175 -22.56 -12.92 8.47
CA GLU A 175 -22.88 -13.72 9.64
C GLU A 175 -23.21 -12.88 10.88
N ARG A 176 -22.71 -11.64 10.92
CA ARG A 176 -22.96 -10.64 11.97
C ARG A 176 -24.12 -9.70 11.66
N GLY A 177 -24.85 -9.95 10.55
CA GLY A 177 -25.96 -9.11 10.12
C GLY A 177 -25.56 -7.72 9.66
N LYS A 178 -24.31 -7.53 9.21
CA LYS A 178 -23.78 -6.26 8.71
C LYS A 178 -23.60 -6.30 7.20
N GLU A 179 -24.03 -5.25 6.52
CA GLU A 179 -23.82 -5.05 5.09
C GLU A 179 -22.59 -4.15 4.88
N VAL A 180 -21.56 -4.70 4.23
CA VAL A 180 -20.31 -3.97 3.91
C VAL A 180 -20.49 -3.22 2.60
N VAL A 181 -20.21 -1.92 2.64
CA VAL A 181 -20.28 -0.99 1.52
C VAL A 181 -18.87 -0.55 1.13
N TYR A 182 -18.55 -0.61 -0.16
CA TYR A 182 -17.29 -0.13 -0.72
C TYR A 182 -17.39 1.34 -1.14
N LEU A 183 -16.38 2.13 -0.77
CA LEU A 183 -16.27 3.55 -1.05
C LEU A 183 -15.07 3.77 -1.97
N ASP A 184 -15.32 4.12 -3.23
CA ASP A 184 -14.30 4.43 -4.25
C ASP A 184 -14.01 5.94 -4.24
N CYS A 185 -13.31 6.40 -3.22
CA CYS A 185 -13.05 7.83 -2.99
C CYS A 185 -11.56 8.23 -3.05
N SER A 186 -10.67 7.26 -3.27
CA SER A 186 -9.23 7.50 -3.34
C SER A 186 -8.66 7.56 -4.77
N PHE A 187 -9.52 7.41 -5.78
CA PHE A 187 -9.09 7.25 -7.18
C PHE A 187 -9.99 8.03 -8.13
N ASP A 188 -9.45 9.02 -8.82
CA ASP A 188 -10.15 9.82 -9.83
C ASP A 188 -9.82 9.39 -11.28
N ASP A 189 -10.38 10.07 -12.28
CA ASP A 189 -10.21 9.76 -13.70
C ASP A 189 -8.76 10.00 -14.23
N LYS A 190 -7.94 10.69 -13.45
CA LYS A 190 -6.53 10.96 -13.77
C LYS A 190 -5.56 10.21 -12.85
N SER A 191 -6.07 9.45 -11.92
CA SER A 191 -5.27 8.57 -11.10
C SER A 191 -4.71 7.42 -11.92
N VAL A 192 -3.48 7.01 -11.63
CA VAL A 192 -2.85 5.88 -12.28
C VAL A 192 -2.59 4.76 -11.29
N SER A 193 -2.80 3.55 -11.74
CA SER A 193 -2.40 2.35 -11.01
C SER A 193 -1.11 1.82 -11.60
N MET A 194 -0.12 1.58 -10.75
CA MET A 194 1.14 0.98 -11.17
C MET A 194 1.22 -0.45 -10.70
N ARG A 195 1.43 -1.35 -11.64
CA ARG A 195 1.68 -2.74 -11.31
C ARG A 195 3.00 -2.84 -10.53
N GLY A 196 2.94 -3.46 -9.37
CA GLY A 196 4.14 -3.74 -8.57
C GLY A 196 5.15 -4.53 -9.40
N GLY A 197 6.43 -4.11 -9.37
CA GLY A 197 7.47 -4.80 -10.11
C GLY A 197 7.69 -6.23 -9.58
N TYR A 198 8.16 -7.11 -10.47
CA TYR A 198 8.53 -8.50 -10.13
C TYR A 198 9.62 -8.63 -9.04
N TYR A 199 10.15 -7.52 -8.56
CA TYR A 199 11.22 -7.49 -7.54
C TYR A 199 10.71 -7.25 -6.11
N GLY A 200 9.42 -7.11 -5.91
CA GLY A 200 8.83 -6.91 -4.58
C GLY A 200 9.00 -8.12 -3.63
N TYR A 201 9.07 -9.33 -4.17
CA TYR A 201 9.13 -10.59 -3.40
C TYR A 201 10.19 -11.53 -3.95
N ILE A 202 11.45 -11.10 -3.91
CA ILE A 202 12.58 -11.85 -4.47
C ILE A 202 13.02 -12.95 -3.50
N THR A 203 13.13 -14.18 -3.99
CA THR A 203 13.73 -15.29 -3.26
C THR A 203 15.23 -15.31 -3.47
N CYS A 204 16.01 -15.27 -2.38
CA CYS A 204 17.46 -15.34 -2.41
C CYS A 204 17.97 -16.55 -1.64
N PHE A 205 19.07 -17.14 -2.11
CA PHE A 205 19.78 -18.18 -1.39
C PHE A 205 21.06 -17.60 -0.78
N PRO A 206 21.29 -17.78 0.54
CA PRO A 206 22.51 -17.26 1.17
C PRO A 206 23.76 -17.93 0.60
N VAL A 207 24.82 -17.16 0.36
CA VAL A 207 26.09 -17.64 -0.18
C VAL A 207 26.73 -18.75 0.70
N SER A 208 26.43 -18.75 1.99
CA SER A 208 26.85 -19.77 2.94
C SER A 208 26.16 -21.13 2.75
N SER A 209 25.07 -21.19 1.98
CA SER A 209 24.32 -22.42 1.73
C SER A 209 25.13 -23.40 0.89
N LYS A 210 25.29 -24.62 1.41
CA LYS A 210 25.92 -25.75 0.68
C LYS A 210 24.89 -26.59 -0.11
N LYS A 211 23.61 -26.16 -0.13
CA LYS A 211 22.50 -26.89 -0.74
C LYS A 211 21.72 -26.04 -1.75
N MET A 212 22.38 -25.06 -2.35
CA MET A 212 21.74 -24.06 -3.23
C MET A 212 20.98 -24.73 -4.38
N GLU A 213 21.57 -25.69 -5.07
CA GLU A 213 20.93 -26.42 -6.17
C GLU A 213 19.66 -27.16 -5.71
N ARG A 214 19.71 -27.81 -4.55
CA ARG A 214 18.52 -28.49 -3.98
C ARG A 214 17.43 -27.49 -3.59
N SER A 215 17.81 -26.35 -3.04
CA SER A 215 16.87 -25.29 -2.70
C SER A 215 16.20 -24.71 -3.94
N ALA A 216 16.93 -24.57 -5.05
CA ALA A 216 16.37 -24.14 -6.32
C ALA A 216 15.36 -25.17 -6.88
N VAL A 217 15.66 -26.48 -6.78
CA VAL A 217 14.71 -27.54 -7.17
C VAL A 217 13.43 -27.52 -6.32
N VAL A 218 13.55 -27.26 -5.00
CA VAL A 218 12.37 -27.13 -4.14
C VAL A 218 11.53 -25.90 -4.54
N LEU A 219 12.17 -24.78 -4.81
CA LEU A 219 11.46 -23.58 -5.28
C LEU A 219 10.75 -23.82 -6.63
N ASP A 220 11.44 -24.52 -7.55
CA ASP A 220 10.88 -24.88 -8.85
C ASP A 220 9.63 -25.77 -8.69
N CYS A 221 9.72 -26.78 -7.82
CA CYS A 221 8.58 -27.64 -7.47
C CYS A 221 7.41 -26.82 -6.88
N MET A 222 7.69 -25.94 -5.91
CA MET A 222 6.68 -25.06 -5.30
C MET A 222 5.99 -24.13 -6.29
N LYS A 223 6.68 -23.73 -7.38
CA LYS A 223 6.15 -22.82 -8.39
C LYS A 223 5.43 -23.52 -9.54
N TYR A 224 5.88 -24.70 -9.97
CA TYR A 224 5.49 -25.28 -11.25
C TYR A 224 4.96 -26.71 -11.17
N ASP A 225 5.08 -27.39 -10.02
CA ASP A 225 4.32 -28.63 -9.81
C ASP A 225 2.90 -28.26 -9.38
N GLU A 226 1.90 -28.52 -10.24
CA GLU A 226 0.53 -28.06 -10.09
C GLU A 226 -0.09 -28.47 -8.74
N GLU A 227 0.15 -29.71 -8.32
CA GLU A 227 -0.42 -30.23 -7.07
C GLU A 227 0.22 -29.54 -5.84
N VAL A 228 1.54 -29.45 -5.82
CA VAL A 228 2.29 -28.79 -4.72
C VAL A 228 1.99 -27.30 -4.70
N HIS A 229 1.94 -26.67 -5.86
CA HIS A 229 1.67 -25.24 -6.00
C HIS A 229 0.28 -24.88 -5.46
N MET A 230 -0.77 -25.56 -5.94
CA MET A 230 -2.14 -25.29 -5.48
C MET A 230 -2.36 -25.67 -4.02
N LEU A 231 -1.70 -26.72 -3.53
CA LEU A 231 -1.72 -27.05 -2.11
C LEU A 231 -1.13 -25.93 -1.24
N LEU A 232 -0.06 -25.27 -1.70
CA LEU A 232 0.56 -24.15 -1.00
C LEU A 232 -0.27 -22.87 -1.11
N LEU A 233 -0.84 -22.56 -2.28
CA LEU A 233 -1.62 -21.33 -2.49
C LEU A 233 -3.02 -21.37 -1.90
N GLY A 234 -3.69 -22.51 -1.98
CA GLY A 234 -5.10 -22.63 -1.62
C GLY A 234 -5.40 -23.67 -0.55
N GLY A 235 -4.47 -24.60 -0.30
CA GLY A 235 -4.74 -25.75 0.54
C GLY A 235 -5.45 -26.86 -0.24
N ILE A 236 -6.46 -27.50 0.36
CA ILE A 236 -7.20 -28.64 -0.22
C ILE A 236 -8.46 -28.11 -0.90
N GLU A 237 -8.59 -28.40 -2.21
CA GLU A 237 -9.80 -28.06 -2.97
C GLU A 237 -11.04 -28.75 -2.37
N GLY A 238 -12.15 -28.03 -2.28
CA GLY A 238 -13.38 -28.47 -1.66
C GLY A 238 -13.42 -28.33 -0.14
N GLU A 239 -12.27 -28.14 0.52
CA GLU A 239 -12.17 -27.88 1.96
C GLU A 239 -11.78 -26.43 2.26
N HIS A 240 -10.63 -26.01 1.76
CA HIS A 240 -10.08 -24.68 2.05
C HIS A 240 -10.45 -23.66 0.98
N TYR A 241 -10.61 -24.09 -0.26
CA TYR A 241 -11.08 -23.28 -1.37
C TYR A 241 -11.95 -24.10 -2.32
N ILE A 242 -12.77 -23.41 -3.12
CA ILE A 242 -13.55 -23.94 -4.21
C ILE A 242 -13.06 -23.29 -5.50
N LEU A 243 -12.67 -24.10 -6.49
CA LEU A 243 -12.18 -23.64 -7.78
C LEU A 243 -13.31 -23.64 -8.82
N ASP A 244 -13.60 -22.46 -9.37
CA ASP A 244 -14.36 -22.34 -10.61
C ASP A 244 -13.39 -22.40 -11.80
N LYS A 245 -13.43 -23.52 -12.51
CA LYS A 245 -12.54 -23.77 -13.66
C LYS A 245 -12.95 -23.00 -14.92
N GLU A 246 -14.20 -22.54 -15.01
CA GLU A 246 -14.66 -21.78 -16.18
C GLU A 246 -14.14 -20.33 -16.14
N THR A 247 -14.12 -19.74 -14.96
CA THR A 247 -13.66 -18.37 -14.75
C THR A 247 -12.21 -18.28 -14.25
N ASN A 248 -11.61 -19.43 -13.91
CA ASN A 248 -10.31 -19.52 -13.23
C ASN A 248 -10.29 -18.67 -11.94
N THR A 249 -11.36 -18.74 -11.15
CA THR A 249 -11.48 -18.04 -9.88
C THR A 249 -11.63 -19.02 -8.72
N ARG A 250 -11.25 -18.59 -7.53
CA ARG A 250 -11.41 -19.35 -6.28
C ARG A 250 -12.21 -18.56 -5.25
N GLU A 251 -13.09 -19.28 -4.56
CA GLU A 251 -13.85 -18.81 -3.41
C GLU A 251 -13.34 -19.47 -2.13
N LEU A 252 -13.71 -18.92 -0.97
CA LEU A 252 -13.43 -19.55 0.31
C LEU A 252 -14.19 -20.86 0.45
N GLY A 253 -13.51 -21.91 0.86
CA GLY A 253 -14.12 -23.20 1.17
C GLY A 253 -14.67 -23.25 2.58
N PRO A 254 -15.42 -24.32 2.95
CA PRO A 254 -16.08 -24.46 4.25
C PRO A 254 -15.10 -24.54 5.44
N ARG A 255 -13.81 -24.71 5.19
CA ARG A 255 -12.75 -24.76 6.20
C ARG A 255 -11.58 -23.83 5.86
N ALA A 256 -11.85 -22.72 5.17
CA ALA A 256 -10.83 -21.78 4.73
C ALA A 256 -10.01 -21.21 5.92
N GLU A 257 -10.63 -21.02 7.07
CA GLU A 257 -9.97 -20.53 8.29
C GLU A 257 -8.89 -21.49 8.81
N ALA A 258 -8.93 -22.76 8.45
CA ALA A 258 -7.90 -23.74 8.83
C ALA A 258 -6.61 -23.62 7.98
N TYR A 259 -6.64 -22.84 6.88
CA TYR A 259 -5.50 -22.63 6.01
C TYR A 259 -5.26 -21.14 5.68
N PRO A 260 -4.77 -20.34 6.62
CA PRO A 260 -4.63 -18.88 6.43
C PRO A 260 -3.40 -18.46 5.61
N TRP A 261 -2.53 -19.38 5.20
CA TRP A 261 -1.21 -19.07 4.65
C TRP A 261 -1.18 -18.75 3.15
N GLY A 262 -2.15 -19.27 2.37
CA GLY A 262 -2.09 -19.23 0.92
C GLY A 262 -2.05 -17.83 0.31
N SER A 263 -2.68 -16.84 0.93
CA SER A 263 -2.79 -15.48 0.41
C SER A 263 -1.47 -14.67 0.47
N TRP A 264 -0.48 -15.09 1.24
CA TRP A 264 0.78 -14.35 1.43
C TRP A 264 1.98 -14.95 0.71
N LEU A 265 1.78 -16.01 -0.11
CA LEU A 265 2.85 -16.68 -0.84
C LEU A 265 3.15 -16.02 -2.19
N TYR A 266 3.21 -14.69 -2.25
CA TYR A 266 3.45 -13.92 -3.49
C TYR A 266 4.71 -14.36 -4.25
N TRP A 267 5.74 -14.84 -3.55
CA TRP A 267 7.01 -15.26 -4.13
C TRP A 267 6.93 -16.54 -4.97
N ILE A 268 5.85 -17.34 -4.87
CA ILE A 268 5.60 -18.50 -5.72
C ILE A 268 4.50 -18.27 -6.75
N GLN A 269 3.73 -17.20 -6.66
CA GLN A 269 2.60 -16.94 -7.55
C GLN A 269 3.01 -16.82 -9.01
N ASN A 270 2.10 -17.25 -9.89
CA ASN A 270 2.18 -17.16 -11.33
C ASN A 270 1.00 -16.36 -11.88
N ASN A 271 1.13 -15.79 -13.08
CA ASN A 271 0.05 -15.01 -13.71
C ASN A 271 -1.19 -15.86 -14.04
N ASP A 272 -1.02 -17.18 -14.20
CA ASP A 272 -2.10 -18.12 -14.54
C ASP A 272 -2.77 -18.72 -13.29
N ASP A 273 -2.35 -18.33 -12.09
CA ASP A 273 -2.97 -18.80 -10.85
C ASP A 273 -4.43 -18.35 -10.78
N PRO A 274 -5.32 -19.17 -10.21
CA PRO A 274 -6.69 -18.77 -10.00
C PRO A 274 -6.77 -17.50 -9.18
N SER A 275 -7.43 -16.48 -9.73
CA SER A 275 -7.70 -15.25 -9.00
C SER A 275 -8.77 -15.49 -7.93
N ALA A 276 -8.75 -14.68 -6.89
CA ALA A 276 -9.85 -14.72 -5.96
C ALA A 276 -11.11 -14.10 -6.58
N LYS A 277 -12.26 -14.66 -6.29
CA LYS A 277 -13.54 -14.15 -6.78
C LYS A 277 -13.85 -12.81 -6.12
N ILE A 278 -14.28 -11.87 -6.94
CA ILE A 278 -14.76 -10.55 -6.51
C ILE A 278 -16.27 -10.52 -6.77
N ASP A 279 -17.04 -9.92 -5.87
CA ASP A 279 -18.48 -9.72 -6.06
C ASP A 279 -18.74 -8.92 -7.34
N GLU A 280 -19.80 -9.25 -8.07
CA GLU A 280 -20.11 -8.68 -9.40
C GLU A 280 -20.21 -7.13 -9.34
N ASP A 281 -20.79 -6.57 -8.29
CA ASP A 281 -20.91 -5.13 -8.12
C ASP A 281 -19.58 -4.42 -7.77
N LEU A 282 -18.60 -5.17 -7.29
CA LEU A 282 -17.25 -4.66 -6.99
C LEU A 282 -16.28 -4.83 -8.17
N GLN A 283 -16.59 -5.70 -9.12
CA GLN A 283 -15.76 -5.95 -10.30
C GLN A 283 -15.50 -4.66 -11.10
N LYS A 284 -16.49 -3.77 -11.21
CA LYS A 284 -16.34 -2.46 -11.87
C LYS A 284 -15.21 -1.61 -11.30
N TYR A 285 -14.93 -1.69 -10.01
CA TYR A 285 -13.83 -0.95 -9.38
C TYR A 285 -12.48 -1.59 -9.70
N GLN A 286 -12.42 -2.92 -9.68
CA GLN A 286 -11.23 -3.64 -10.13
C GLN A 286 -10.92 -3.33 -11.60
N ASP A 287 -11.94 -3.33 -12.47
CA ASP A 287 -11.81 -2.97 -13.88
C ASP A 287 -11.34 -1.52 -14.07
N LYS A 288 -11.82 -0.59 -13.24
CA LYS A 288 -11.37 0.81 -13.23
C LYS A 288 -9.86 0.89 -12.91
N TYR A 289 -9.40 0.16 -11.90
CA TYR A 289 -7.98 0.16 -11.53
C TYR A 289 -7.11 -0.51 -12.60
N LEU A 290 -7.59 -1.58 -13.22
CA LEU A 290 -6.92 -2.22 -14.35
C LEU A 290 -6.86 -1.29 -15.57
N ALA A 291 -7.93 -0.56 -15.88
CA ALA A 291 -7.97 0.38 -17.00
C ALA A 291 -7.02 1.58 -16.81
N ALA A 292 -6.77 1.96 -15.55
CA ALA A 292 -5.84 3.04 -15.19
C ALA A 292 -4.38 2.55 -15.06
N GLU A 293 -4.10 1.29 -15.41
CA GLU A 293 -2.75 0.73 -15.32
C GLU A 293 -1.79 1.46 -16.26
N VAL A 294 -0.73 2.00 -15.68
CA VAL A 294 0.43 2.50 -16.41
C VAL A 294 1.54 1.47 -16.27
N SER A 295 2.03 0.97 -17.40
CA SER A 295 3.16 0.04 -17.39
C SER A 295 4.37 0.68 -16.73
N MET A 296 4.98 -0.01 -15.77
CA MET A 296 6.25 0.40 -15.15
C MET A 296 7.36 0.56 -16.19
N ASP A 297 7.28 -0.16 -17.33
CA ASP A 297 8.25 -0.03 -18.42
C ASP A 297 8.14 1.33 -19.13
N ASN A 298 6.97 1.97 -19.06
CA ASN A 298 6.74 3.33 -19.58
C ASN A 298 7.15 4.42 -18.57
N PHE A 299 7.53 4.04 -17.35
CA PHE A 299 8.07 4.99 -16.37
C PHE A 299 9.61 4.92 -16.42
N PRO A 300 10.29 6.01 -16.79
CA PRO A 300 11.76 5.99 -17.02
C PRO A 300 12.58 5.56 -15.80
N VAL A 301 11.99 5.64 -14.60
CA VAL A 301 12.63 5.27 -13.32
C VAL A 301 12.34 3.84 -12.87
N SER A 302 11.58 3.08 -13.65
CA SER A 302 11.30 1.67 -13.32
C SER A 302 12.58 0.87 -13.17
N GLY A 303 12.74 0.20 -12.03
CA GLY A 303 13.93 -0.58 -11.69
C GLY A 303 15.11 0.24 -11.17
N PHE A 304 14.97 1.55 -11.01
CA PHE A 304 15.96 2.37 -10.29
C PHE A 304 16.06 1.93 -8.83
N SER A 305 17.28 1.88 -8.33
CA SER A 305 17.57 1.65 -6.92
C SER A 305 18.71 2.58 -6.51
N TYR A 306 18.48 3.38 -5.48
CA TYR A 306 19.48 4.30 -4.98
C TYR A 306 20.65 3.56 -4.32
N ASN A 307 21.87 3.90 -4.72
CA ASN A 307 23.08 3.40 -4.07
C ASN A 307 23.60 4.44 -3.06
N GLY A 308 23.21 4.28 -1.80
CA GLY A 308 23.60 5.16 -0.70
C GLY A 308 24.85 4.71 0.05
N THR A 309 25.66 3.77 -0.48
CA THR A 309 26.80 3.17 0.23
C THR A 309 27.80 4.23 0.75
N GLN A 310 28.02 5.31 0.03
CA GLN A 310 28.92 6.39 0.48
C GLN A 310 28.39 7.20 1.66
N TYR A 311 27.10 7.07 2.01
CA TYR A 311 26.39 7.78 3.08
C TYR A 311 25.83 6.85 4.16
N GLU A 312 26.39 5.65 4.33
CA GLU A 312 25.82 4.63 5.26
C GLU A 312 25.63 5.17 6.68
N ALA A 313 26.60 5.94 7.20
CA ALA A 313 26.53 6.50 8.56
C ALA A 313 25.45 7.59 8.69
N GLU A 314 25.38 8.49 7.72
CA GLU A 314 24.38 9.55 7.63
C GLU A 314 22.98 8.94 7.47
N LEU A 315 22.81 7.98 6.57
CA LEU A 315 21.55 7.26 6.35
C LEU A 315 21.09 6.53 7.61
N ALA A 316 21.99 5.89 8.35
CA ALA A 316 21.62 5.25 9.62
C ALA A 316 21.06 6.24 10.64
N ASN A 317 21.72 7.40 10.78
CA ASN A 317 21.26 8.49 11.66
C ASN A 317 19.93 9.10 11.19
N LEU A 318 19.81 9.37 9.90
CA LEU A 318 18.60 9.93 9.29
C LEU A 318 17.40 8.97 9.40
N ASN A 319 17.61 7.67 9.20
CA ASN A 319 16.56 6.67 9.39
C ASN A 319 16.13 6.57 10.86
N ALA A 320 17.04 6.75 11.82
CA ALA A 320 16.68 6.83 13.23
C ALA A 320 15.79 8.06 13.51
N LEU A 321 16.13 9.23 12.97
CA LEU A 321 15.29 10.43 13.04
C LEU A 321 13.92 10.19 12.38
N PHE A 322 13.89 9.61 11.20
CA PHE A 322 12.63 9.31 10.51
C PHE A 322 11.73 8.41 11.37
N ASN A 323 12.28 7.34 11.93
CA ASN A 323 11.51 6.42 12.77
C ASN A 323 11.01 7.06 14.08
N GLU A 324 11.74 8.05 14.62
CA GLU A 324 11.33 8.83 15.79
C GLU A 324 10.05 9.65 15.50
N TYR A 325 9.95 10.25 14.31
CA TYR A 325 8.91 11.22 13.99
C TYR A 325 7.73 10.65 13.19
N ARG A 326 7.97 9.69 12.28
CA ARG A 326 7.03 9.29 11.23
C ARG A 326 5.65 8.91 11.76
N PHE A 327 5.59 8.03 12.76
CA PHE A 327 4.29 7.59 13.28
C PHE A 327 3.54 8.71 14.01
N SER A 328 4.26 9.60 14.68
CA SER A 328 3.65 10.76 15.32
C SER A 328 3.05 11.72 14.30
N PHE A 329 3.67 11.87 13.11
CA PHE A 329 3.09 12.62 12.01
C PHE A 329 1.89 11.89 11.40
N CYS A 330 2.04 10.61 11.06
CA CYS A 330 0.98 9.83 10.42
C CYS A 330 -0.30 9.71 11.26
N PHE A 331 -0.17 9.76 12.59
CA PHE A 331 -1.32 9.69 13.49
C PHE A 331 -1.65 11.04 14.16
N GLY A 332 -1.03 12.13 13.70
CA GLY A 332 -1.34 13.48 14.17
C GLY A 332 -1.09 13.73 15.65
N ILE A 333 -0.18 12.97 16.29
CA ILE A 333 0.05 13.01 17.75
C ILE A 333 0.51 14.40 18.22
N TYR A 334 1.21 15.15 17.37
CA TYR A 334 1.71 16.47 17.72
C TYR A 334 0.63 17.56 17.75
N GLN A 335 -0.56 17.30 17.17
CA GLN A 335 -1.71 18.21 17.15
C GLN A 335 -1.31 19.65 16.76
N ASP A 336 -1.58 20.64 17.63
CA ASP A 336 -1.28 22.06 17.36
C ASP A 336 0.24 22.36 17.23
N LYS A 337 1.12 21.41 17.55
CA LYS A 337 2.57 21.51 17.40
C LYS A 337 3.11 20.89 16.13
N THR A 338 2.24 20.32 15.28
CA THR A 338 2.66 19.52 14.12
C THR A 338 3.54 20.30 13.17
N GLU A 339 3.19 21.53 12.84
CA GLU A 339 3.98 22.37 11.93
C GLU A 339 5.39 22.65 12.49
N ALA A 340 5.47 23.08 13.76
CA ALA A 340 6.76 23.31 14.42
C ALA A 340 7.61 22.04 14.53
N LYS A 341 6.96 20.87 14.72
CA LYS A 341 7.64 19.57 14.76
C LYS A 341 8.11 19.10 13.40
N LEU A 342 7.38 19.40 12.34
CA LEU A 342 7.82 19.15 10.96
C LEU A 342 9.06 20.01 10.63
N ASP A 343 9.02 21.30 10.97
CA ASP A 343 10.16 22.19 10.76
C ASP A 343 11.39 21.74 11.58
N GLU A 344 11.19 21.32 12.83
CA GLU A 344 12.24 20.73 13.68
C GLU A 344 12.84 19.47 13.03
N PHE A 345 12.00 18.55 12.53
CA PHE A 345 12.42 17.34 11.84
C PHE A 345 13.26 17.66 10.60
N ILE A 346 12.77 18.58 9.75
CA ILE A 346 13.49 19.02 8.54
C ILE A 346 14.86 19.60 8.90
N GLN A 347 14.95 20.45 9.92
CA GLN A 347 16.21 21.05 10.35
C GLN A 347 17.19 20.00 10.89
N LYS A 348 16.70 19.03 11.68
CA LYS A 348 17.54 17.92 12.15
C LYS A 348 18.08 17.08 10.98
N CYS A 349 17.24 16.78 9.98
CA CYS A 349 17.66 16.05 8.80
C CYS A 349 18.69 16.82 7.97
N LYS A 350 18.52 18.14 7.81
CA LYS A 350 19.50 18.99 7.14
C LYS A 350 20.85 19.02 7.89
N ALA A 351 20.80 19.14 9.21
CA ALA A 351 22.01 19.08 10.04
C ALA A 351 22.71 17.69 9.98
N ALA A 352 21.96 16.63 9.66
CA ALA A 352 22.47 15.27 9.48
C ALA A 352 22.90 14.95 8.04
N GLY A 353 22.88 15.91 7.11
CA GLY A 353 23.43 15.76 5.76
C GLY A 353 22.42 15.30 4.70
N ILE A 354 21.10 15.42 4.93
CA ILE A 354 20.09 14.97 3.96
C ILE A 354 20.20 15.68 2.60
N ASP A 355 20.63 16.96 2.58
CA ASP A 355 20.71 17.75 1.33
C ASP A 355 21.73 17.15 0.35
N ASP A 356 22.88 16.66 0.83
CA ASP A 356 23.90 16.02 0.00
C ASP A 356 23.40 14.67 -0.55
N ILE A 357 22.67 13.91 0.28
CA ILE A 357 22.06 12.63 -0.12
C ILE A 357 21.00 12.84 -1.20
N ILE A 358 20.13 13.85 -1.06
CA ILE A 358 19.12 14.19 -2.07
C ILE A 358 19.78 14.62 -3.38
N ALA A 359 20.84 15.41 -3.32
CA ALA A 359 21.58 15.83 -4.52
C ALA A 359 22.18 14.62 -5.27
N ASP A 360 22.78 13.69 -4.52
CA ASP A 360 23.33 12.46 -5.06
C ASP A 360 22.23 11.53 -5.61
N TYR A 361 21.11 11.40 -4.89
CA TYR A 361 19.94 10.64 -5.33
C TYR A 361 19.44 11.13 -6.70
N LYS A 362 19.19 12.43 -6.84
CA LYS A 362 18.76 13.05 -8.10
C LYS A 362 19.77 12.83 -9.23
N LYS A 363 21.06 12.93 -8.93
CA LYS A 363 22.13 12.65 -9.89
C LYS A 363 22.06 11.21 -10.39
N GLN A 364 21.95 10.22 -9.48
CA GLN A 364 21.85 8.81 -9.86
C GLN A 364 20.59 8.51 -10.66
N VAL A 365 19.44 9.12 -10.32
CA VAL A 365 18.20 9.01 -11.10
C VAL A 365 18.40 9.54 -12.51
N LYS A 366 19.04 10.70 -12.65
CA LYS A 366 19.32 11.31 -13.96
C LYS A 366 20.22 10.43 -14.82
N GLU A 367 21.31 9.93 -14.27
CA GLU A 367 22.23 9.00 -14.94
C GLU A 367 21.51 7.70 -15.36
N TYR A 368 20.63 7.17 -14.50
CA TYR A 368 19.84 5.99 -14.80
C TYR A 368 18.86 6.21 -15.96
N VAL A 369 18.11 7.30 -15.95
CA VAL A 369 17.16 7.66 -17.03
C VAL A 369 17.91 7.90 -18.34
N GLU A 370 19.05 8.56 -18.31
CA GLU A 370 19.89 8.77 -19.50
C GLU A 370 20.44 7.47 -20.08
N SER A 371 20.79 6.50 -19.23
CA SER A 371 21.30 5.19 -19.67
C SER A 371 20.26 4.30 -20.37
N ARG A 372 18.96 4.64 -20.25
CA ARG A 372 17.84 3.89 -20.86
C ARG A 372 17.37 4.48 -22.18
N LYS A 373 17.85 5.66 -22.56
CA LYS A 373 17.60 6.28 -23.87
C LYS A 373 18.48 5.66 -24.95
#